data_91963ba4eb0046760aa2997dae7c382a
#
_entry.id   91963ba4eb0046760aa2997dae7c382a
#
_cell.length_a   1.000
_cell.length_b   1.000
_cell.length_c   1.000
_cell.angle_alpha   90.00
_cell.angle_beta   90.00
_cell.angle_gamma   90.00
#
_symmetry.space_group_name_H-M   'P 1'
#
loop_
_entity.id
_entity.type
_entity.pdbx_description
1 polymer ?
#
loop_
_entity_poly.entity_id
_entity_poly.type
_entity_poly.pdbx_seq_one_letter_code
_entity_poly.pdbx_strand_id
1 'polypeptide(L)'
;MSVVPKCRICQSDESNQHVRAPHVFGGEGTHQFWECDDCSAIYLNPIPSMEDEKRFYVQEFEKFMSTRVGDHRDWSNAEIHKKTNQDQVKRRMPFLQEHVQKGMDLLEIGCSSGFMLDAFRDTGVNCVGVEPSGEFNEFLEQSGHSVVCDLCEITNQKFDVITHFFVFEHIRDPYKFLKDSYELLKDGGVMICEIPCANDPLTSMYDIEAFEKFYWSIAHHYYYSPQSLSYVLDQLGYRYELVPEQRYDLSNHMTWMLDGKPGGQGRFTGHFGEDVLTAYRKQLIDT
;
A
#
# COMPACT_ATOMS: atom_id res chain seq x y z
N MET A 1 -31.01 4.25 -3.61
CA MET A 1 -30.03 5.21 -4.15
C MET A 1 -29.01 5.45 -3.07
N SER A 2 -27.74 5.24 -3.33
CA SER A 2 -26.67 5.61 -2.38
C SER A 2 -26.71 7.12 -2.15
N VAL A 3 -26.62 7.52 -0.88
CA VAL A 3 -26.53 8.95 -0.54
C VAL A 3 -25.15 9.42 -0.97
N VAL A 4 -25.09 10.50 -1.74
CA VAL A 4 -23.80 11.11 -2.13
C VAL A 4 -23.09 11.58 -0.86
N PRO A 5 -21.84 11.15 -0.60
CA PRO A 5 -21.13 11.53 0.62
C PRO A 5 -20.50 12.93 0.51
N LYS A 6 -20.13 13.50 1.65
CA LYS A 6 -19.11 14.56 1.71
C LYS A 6 -17.72 13.95 1.56
N CYS A 7 -16.79 14.72 1.01
CA CYS A 7 -15.40 14.25 0.89
C CYS A 7 -14.81 13.91 2.26
N ARG A 8 -14.21 12.73 2.38
CA ARG A 8 -13.59 12.28 3.63
C ARG A 8 -12.26 12.97 3.93
N ILE A 9 -11.64 13.62 2.94
CA ILE A 9 -10.35 14.31 3.08
C ILE A 9 -10.54 15.82 3.31
N CYS A 10 -11.19 16.52 2.37
CA CYS A 10 -11.31 17.99 2.42
C CYS A 10 -12.66 18.48 2.95
N GLN A 11 -13.61 17.59 3.21
CA GLN A 11 -14.98 17.89 3.69
C GLN A 11 -15.84 18.69 2.71
N SER A 12 -15.45 18.78 1.44
CA SER A 12 -16.29 19.44 0.43
C SER A 12 -17.62 18.73 0.25
N ASP A 13 -18.60 19.50 -0.22
CA ASP A 13 -20.00 19.08 -0.29
C ASP A 13 -20.26 17.99 -1.35
N GLU A 14 -21.45 17.40 -1.26
CA GLU A 14 -21.91 16.30 -2.11
C GLU A 14 -21.91 16.67 -3.61
N SER A 15 -22.09 17.96 -3.95
CA SER A 15 -22.08 18.44 -5.35
C SER A 15 -20.73 18.27 -6.05
N ASN A 16 -19.66 18.14 -5.28
CA ASN A 16 -18.28 18.01 -5.78
C ASN A 16 -17.80 16.56 -5.72
N GLN A 17 -18.73 15.60 -5.60
CA GLN A 17 -18.41 14.18 -5.53
C GLN A 17 -19.05 13.44 -6.71
N HIS A 18 -18.24 12.60 -7.37
CA HIS A 18 -18.75 11.71 -8.40
C HIS A 18 -18.28 10.26 -8.19
N VAL A 19 -19.03 9.31 -8.73
CA VAL A 19 -18.64 7.89 -8.62
C VAL A 19 -17.48 7.63 -9.57
N ARG A 20 -16.33 7.24 -9.00
CA ARG A 20 -15.13 6.84 -9.76
C ARG A 20 -15.19 5.36 -10.14
N ALA A 21 -15.60 4.51 -9.21
CA ALA A 21 -15.76 3.08 -9.46
C ALA A 21 -17.04 2.55 -8.79
N PRO A 22 -18.00 2.09 -9.59
CA PRO A 22 -19.26 1.55 -9.07
C PRO A 22 -19.14 0.10 -8.59
N HIS A 23 -18.05 -0.59 -8.92
CA HIS A 23 -17.76 -1.94 -8.49
C HIS A 23 -16.59 -1.94 -7.51
N VAL A 24 -16.78 -2.62 -6.38
CA VAL A 24 -15.74 -2.78 -5.34
C VAL A 24 -15.50 -4.26 -5.12
N PHE A 25 -14.30 -4.73 -5.41
CA PHE A 25 -13.92 -6.13 -5.22
C PHE A 25 -14.03 -6.52 -3.73
N GLY A 26 -14.78 -7.55 -3.45
CA GLY A 26 -15.05 -8.01 -2.08
C GLY A 26 -16.07 -7.17 -1.33
N GLY A 27 -16.58 -6.09 -1.94
CA GLY A 27 -17.63 -5.26 -1.36
C GLY A 27 -19.03 -5.73 -1.71
N GLU A 28 -20.02 -5.20 -1.00
CA GLU A 28 -21.44 -5.35 -1.32
C GLU A 28 -21.84 -4.32 -2.38
N GLY A 29 -23.00 -4.52 -3.03
CA GLY A 29 -23.50 -3.65 -4.10
C GLY A 29 -23.75 -2.18 -3.73
N THR A 30 -23.65 -1.82 -2.45
CA THR A 30 -23.75 -0.46 -1.93
C THR A 30 -22.41 0.25 -1.86
N HIS A 31 -21.29 -0.49 -1.84
CA HIS A 31 -19.95 0.07 -1.80
C HIS A 31 -19.54 0.62 -3.16
N GLN A 32 -19.00 1.84 -3.15
CA GLN A 32 -18.48 2.51 -4.34
C GLN A 32 -17.24 3.32 -3.96
N PHE A 33 -16.34 3.54 -4.93
CA PHE A 33 -15.32 4.56 -4.78
C PHE A 33 -15.82 5.87 -5.37
N TRP A 34 -15.71 6.92 -4.59
CA TRP A 34 -16.06 8.28 -4.93
C TRP A 34 -14.81 9.12 -5.13
N GLU A 35 -14.84 10.02 -6.07
CA GLU A 35 -13.77 10.98 -6.31
C GLU A 35 -14.26 12.40 -6.04
N CYS A 36 -13.40 13.19 -5.42
CA CYS A 36 -13.66 14.58 -5.07
C CYS A 36 -13.02 15.52 -6.09
N ASP A 37 -13.81 16.41 -6.67
CA ASP A 37 -13.34 17.40 -7.65
C ASP A 37 -12.39 18.43 -7.01
N ASP A 38 -12.51 18.72 -5.70
CA ASP A 38 -11.71 19.74 -5.02
C ASP A 38 -10.31 19.28 -4.63
N CYS A 39 -10.18 18.03 -4.16
CA CYS A 39 -8.87 17.53 -3.68
C CYS A 39 -8.39 16.27 -4.40
N SER A 40 -9.10 15.80 -5.41
CA SER A 40 -8.81 14.59 -6.19
C SER A 40 -8.67 13.31 -5.35
N ALA A 41 -9.16 13.30 -4.12
CA ALA A 41 -9.14 12.11 -3.27
C ALA A 41 -10.17 11.10 -3.77
N ILE A 42 -9.75 9.86 -3.94
CA ILE A 42 -10.63 8.73 -4.24
C ILE A 42 -10.79 7.93 -2.95
N TYR A 43 -12.04 7.73 -2.53
CA TYR A 43 -12.32 7.10 -1.24
C TYR A 43 -13.54 6.18 -1.29
N LEU A 44 -13.48 5.13 -0.49
CA LEU A 44 -14.57 4.17 -0.32
C LEU A 44 -15.74 4.78 0.46
N ASN A 45 -16.97 4.60 -0.05
CA ASN A 45 -18.20 4.91 0.67
C ASN A 45 -19.34 3.95 0.28
N PRO A 46 -20.12 3.43 1.26
CA PRO A 46 -19.86 3.52 2.69
C PRO A 46 -18.56 2.81 3.09
N ILE A 47 -17.98 3.18 4.22
CA ILE A 47 -16.85 2.41 4.78
C ILE A 47 -17.40 1.27 5.64
N PRO A 48 -16.73 0.10 5.67
CA PRO A 48 -17.06 -0.96 6.62
C PRO A 48 -17.05 -0.44 8.05
N SER A 49 -17.86 -1.01 8.93
CA SER A 49 -17.74 -0.71 10.36
C SER A 49 -16.38 -1.20 10.91
N MET A 50 -15.94 -0.71 12.05
CA MET A 50 -14.71 -1.21 12.69
C MET A 50 -14.80 -2.70 13.03
N GLU A 51 -15.99 -3.18 13.35
CA GLU A 51 -16.24 -4.60 13.65
C GLU A 51 -16.16 -5.46 12.38
N ASP A 52 -16.76 -4.99 11.28
CA ASP A 52 -16.69 -5.67 9.98
C ASP A 52 -15.25 -5.68 9.44
N GLU A 53 -14.53 -4.60 9.58
CA GLU A 53 -13.13 -4.51 9.18
C GLU A 53 -12.25 -5.48 9.98
N LYS A 54 -12.44 -5.53 11.30
CA LYS A 54 -11.74 -6.50 12.14
C LYS A 54 -12.10 -7.95 11.76
N ARG A 55 -13.37 -8.23 11.53
CA ARG A 55 -13.82 -9.56 11.08
C ARG A 55 -13.19 -9.92 9.73
N PHE A 56 -13.17 -8.98 8.80
CA PHE A 56 -12.54 -9.17 7.49
C PHE A 56 -11.08 -9.60 7.62
N TYR A 57 -10.25 -8.86 8.36
CA TYR A 57 -8.83 -9.20 8.51
C TYR A 57 -8.58 -10.50 9.28
N VAL A 58 -9.42 -10.82 10.29
CA VAL A 58 -9.23 -12.03 11.12
C VAL A 58 -9.77 -13.29 10.47
N GLN A 59 -10.89 -13.21 9.72
CA GLN A 59 -11.63 -14.39 9.28
C GLN A 59 -11.74 -14.55 7.77
N GLU A 60 -11.71 -13.46 7.02
CA GLU A 60 -12.08 -13.47 5.60
C GLU A 60 -10.91 -13.14 4.66
N PHE A 61 -9.84 -12.53 5.18
CA PHE A 61 -8.74 -12.02 4.39
C PHE A 61 -8.06 -13.07 3.52
N GLU A 62 -7.80 -14.25 4.05
CA GLU A 62 -7.16 -15.33 3.28
C GLU A 62 -8.02 -15.76 2.08
N LYS A 63 -9.32 -15.99 2.31
CA LYS A 63 -10.26 -16.31 1.25
C LYS A 63 -10.38 -15.19 0.24
N PHE A 64 -10.42 -13.95 0.71
CA PHE A 64 -10.43 -12.75 -0.13
C PHE A 64 -9.18 -12.69 -1.03
N MET A 65 -7.99 -12.86 -0.48
CA MET A 65 -6.75 -12.83 -1.24
C MET A 65 -6.66 -13.98 -2.23
N SER A 66 -7.04 -15.21 -1.83
CA SER A 66 -7.08 -16.37 -2.72
C SER A 66 -8.02 -16.15 -3.91
N THR A 67 -9.19 -15.57 -3.65
CA THR A 67 -10.14 -15.23 -4.72
C THR A 67 -9.61 -14.13 -5.63
N ARG A 68 -9.00 -13.09 -5.05
CA ARG A 68 -8.48 -11.93 -5.77
C ARG A 68 -7.33 -12.29 -6.70
N VAL A 69 -6.41 -13.12 -6.24
CA VAL A 69 -5.20 -13.47 -7.01
C VAL A 69 -5.40 -14.74 -7.85
N GLY A 70 -6.48 -15.51 -7.60
CA GLY A 70 -6.71 -16.79 -8.26
C GLY A 70 -5.70 -17.88 -7.86
N ASP A 71 -5.14 -17.75 -6.66
CA ASP A 71 -4.10 -18.61 -6.11
C ASP A 71 -4.48 -19.02 -4.68
N HIS A 72 -4.42 -20.30 -4.40
CA HIS A 72 -4.77 -20.90 -3.11
C HIS A 72 -3.55 -21.10 -2.20
N ARG A 73 -2.54 -20.23 -2.34
CA ARG A 73 -1.43 -20.20 -1.38
C ARG A 73 -1.96 -19.78 0.00
N ASP A 74 -1.33 -20.28 1.04
CA ASP A 74 -1.60 -19.86 2.42
C ASP A 74 -1.04 -18.44 2.63
N TRP A 75 -1.91 -17.44 2.51
CA TRP A 75 -1.59 -16.01 2.63
C TRP A 75 -1.29 -15.59 4.06
N SER A 76 -1.75 -16.38 5.05
CA SER A 76 -1.48 -16.17 6.47
C SER A 76 -0.14 -16.78 6.90
N ASN A 77 0.43 -17.68 6.10
CA ASN A 77 1.70 -18.31 6.41
C ASN A 77 2.87 -17.34 6.26
N ALA A 78 3.46 -16.95 7.39
CA ALA A 78 4.52 -15.95 7.45
C ALA A 78 5.80 -16.37 6.69
N GLU A 79 6.17 -17.65 6.70
CA GLU A 79 7.34 -18.14 5.97
C GLU A 79 7.12 -18.08 4.45
N ILE A 80 5.96 -18.49 3.98
CA ILE A 80 5.58 -18.42 2.56
C ILE A 80 5.54 -16.96 2.13
N HIS A 81 4.89 -16.11 2.91
CA HIS A 81 4.82 -14.67 2.66
C HIS A 81 6.21 -14.03 2.58
N LYS A 82 7.07 -14.32 3.53
CA LYS A 82 8.45 -13.84 3.57
C LYS A 82 9.24 -14.26 2.32
N LYS A 83 9.15 -15.54 1.94
CA LYS A 83 9.85 -16.08 0.77
C LYS A 83 9.37 -15.45 -0.55
N THR A 84 8.08 -15.25 -0.70
CA THR A 84 7.49 -14.73 -1.95
C THR A 84 7.68 -13.22 -2.12
N ASN A 85 8.03 -12.49 -1.06
CA ASN A 85 8.23 -11.05 -1.09
C ASN A 85 9.71 -10.59 -1.11
N GLN A 86 10.67 -11.50 -1.29
CA GLN A 86 12.10 -11.15 -1.34
C GLN A 86 12.48 -10.16 -2.46
N ASP A 87 11.78 -10.20 -3.58
CA ASP A 87 12.03 -9.24 -4.68
C ASP A 87 11.59 -7.81 -4.32
N GLN A 88 10.67 -7.64 -3.36
CA GLN A 88 10.30 -6.32 -2.85
C GLN A 88 11.46 -5.66 -2.10
N VAL A 89 12.27 -6.45 -1.38
CA VAL A 89 13.48 -5.94 -0.73
C VAL A 89 14.41 -5.30 -1.75
N LYS A 90 14.72 -6.01 -2.83
CA LYS A 90 15.61 -5.50 -3.89
C LYS A 90 15.09 -4.19 -4.51
N ARG A 91 13.78 -4.09 -4.69
CA ARG A 91 13.14 -2.94 -5.29
C ARG A 91 13.11 -1.72 -4.35
N ARG A 92 12.87 -1.94 -3.05
CA ARG A 92 12.73 -0.88 -2.04
C ARG A 92 14.08 -0.39 -1.49
N MET A 93 15.07 -1.25 -1.40
CA MET A 93 16.37 -0.89 -0.81
C MET A 93 17.04 0.33 -1.43
N PRO A 94 17.03 0.58 -2.75
CA PRO A 94 17.60 1.80 -3.33
C PRO A 94 17.05 3.10 -2.73
N PHE A 95 15.74 3.12 -2.37
CA PHE A 95 15.10 4.29 -1.75
C PHE A 95 15.42 4.42 -0.25
N LEU A 96 15.80 3.35 0.40
CA LEU A 96 16.07 3.32 1.85
C LEU A 96 17.54 3.57 2.17
N GLN A 97 18.47 3.03 1.38
CA GLN A 97 19.90 3.04 1.68
C GLN A 97 20.51 4.42 1.78
N GLU A 98 19.91 5.44 1.17
CA GLU A 98 20.35 6.84 1.26
C GLU A 98 20.01 7.47 2.61
N HIS A 99 19.00 6.92 3.30
CA HIS A 99 18.44 7.46 4.53
C HIS A 99 18.74 6.61 5.77
N VAL A 100 19.13 5.34 5.57
CA VAL A 100 19.34 4.38 6.68
C VAL A 100 20.81 4.09 6.85
N GLN A 101 21.35 4.36 8.04
CA GLN A 101 22.76 4.14 8.38
C GLN A 101 22.90 3.34 9.67
N LYS A 102 24.07 2.70 9.86
CA LYS A 102 24.41 1.99 11.09
C LYS A 102 24.23 2.87 12.32
N GLY A 103 23.57 2.34 13.34
CA GLY A 103 23.29 3.00 14.61
C GLY A 103 22.01 3.81 14.63
N MET A 104 21.31 3.94 13.49
CA MET A 104 19.98 4.55 13.43
C MET A 104 18.89 3.62 13.97
N ASP A 105 17.80 4.24 14.43
CA ASP A 105 16.58 3.56 14.84
C ASP A 105 15.55 3.65 13.69
N LEU A 106 15.06 2.50 13.24
CA LEU A 106 14.08 2.35 12.16
C LEU A 106 12.81 1.72 12.68
N LEU A 107 11.67 2.32 12.35
CA LEU A 107 10.34 1.76 12.58
C LEU A 107 9.72 1.35 11.24
N GLU A 108 9.26 0.10 11.13
CA GLU A 108 8.45 -0.34 10.00
C GLU A 108 7.02 -0.58 10.47
N ILE A 109 6.07 0.23 9.97
CA ILE A 109 4.64 0.09 10.26
C ILE A 109 4.02 -0.85 9.22
N GLY A 110 3.34 -1.91 9.68
CA GLY A 110 2.82 -2.97 8.82
C GLY A 110 3.93 -3.87 8.28
N CYS A 111 4.83 -4.31 9.15
CA CYS A 111 6.02 -5.07 8.74
C CYS A 111 5.72 -6.51 8.30
N SER A 112 4.49 -6.99 8.46
CA SER A 112 4.02 -8.33 8.07
C SER A 112 4.99 -9.44 8.47
N SER A 113 5.51 -10.25 7.55
CA SER A 113 6.47 -11.32 7.85
C SER A 113 7.93 -10.86 8.07
N GLY A 114 8.18 -9.56 8.16
CA GLY A 114 9.50 -8.99 8.50
C GLY A 114 10.57 -9.08 7.41
N PHE A 115 10.19 -9.31 6.15
CA PHE A 115 11.18 -9.45 5.07
C PHE A 115 12.01 -8.18 4.84
N MET A 116 11.44 -6.98 5.11
CA MET A 116 12.20 -5.73 5.08
C MET A 116 13.05 -5.55 6.35
N LEU A 117 12.54 -5.92 7.53
CA LEU A 117 13.33 -5.90 8.78
C LEU A 117 14.57 -6.79 8.68
N ASP A 118 14.46 -7.96 8.02
CA ASP A 118 15.59 -8.84 7.77
C ASP A 118 16.67 -8.20 6.89
N ALA A 119 16.29 -7.32 5.98
CA ALA A 119 17.27 -6.64 5.13
C ALA A 119 18.21 -5.74 5.93
N PHE A 120 17.81 -5.32 7.12
CA PHE A 120 18.63 -4.55 8.05
C PHE A 120 19.25 -5.38 9.16
N ARG A 121 18.97 -6.69 9.23
CA ARG A 121 19.63 -7.60 10.17
C ARG A 121 21.14 -7.55 9.93
N ASP A 122 21.92 -7.51 10.98
CA ASP A 122 23.40 -7.45 10.92
C ASP A 122 24.01 -6.16 10.31
N THR A 123 23.19 -5.18 9.94
CA THR A 123 23.70 -3.88 9.45
C THR A 123 24.05 -2.92 10.58
N GLY A 124 23.59 -3.22 11.80
CA GLY A 124 23.73 -2.35 12.97
C GLY A 124 22.67 -1.25 13.04
N VAL A 125 21.57 -1.38 12.31
CA VAL A 125 20.34 -0.58 12.43
C VAL A 125 19.45 -1.23 13.51
N ASN A 126 18.88 -0.41 14.40
CA ASN A 126 17.94 -0.86 15.42
C ASN A 126 16.53 -0.85 14.85
N CYS A 127 15.98 -2.00 14.52
CA CYS A 127 14.67 -2.10 13.89
C CYS A 127 13.58 -2.47 14.90
N VAL A 128 12.43 -1.78 14.79
CA VAL A 128 11.18 -2.14 15.46
C VAL A 128 10.10 -2.29 14.40
N GLY A 129 9.28 -3.34 14.51
CA GLY A 129 8.12 -3.55 13.66
C GLY A 129 6.81 -3.23 14.37
N VAL A 130 5.81 -2.79 13.63
CA VAL A 130 4.41 -2.77 14.06
C VAL A 130 3.64 -3.74 13.18
N GLU A 131 3.01 -4.77 13.77
CA GLU A 131 2.24 -5.76 13.02
C GLU A 131 1.01 -6.21 13.83
N PRO A 132 -0.20 -5.84 13.42
CA PRO A 132 -1.41 -6.18 14.15
C PRO A 132 -1.85 -7.64 14.01
N SER A 133 -1.37 -8.38 13.00
CA SER A 133 -1.69 -9.79 12.83
C SER A 133 -0.98 -10.64 13.87
N GLY A 134 -1.74 -11.36 14.70
CA GLY A 134 -1.19 -12.22 15.74
C GLY A 134 -0.25 -13.29 15.20
N GLU A 135 -0.58 -13.94 14.08
CA GLU A 135 0.24 -14.98 13.46
C GLU A 135 1.57 -14.43 12.95
N PHE A 136 1.56 -13.28 12.31
CA PHE A 136 2.79 -12.63 11.88
C PHE A 136 3.60 -12.09 13.06
N ASN A 137 2.93 -11.56 14.08
CA ASN A 137 3.61 -11.05 15.27
C ASN A 137 4.36 -12.16 16.01
N GLU A 138 3.71 -13.30 16.27
CA GLU A 138 4.36 -14.47 16.89
C GLU A 138 5.56 -14.98 16.06
N PHE A 139 5.43 -15.02 14.74
CA PHE A 139 6.52 -15.41 13.84
C PHE A 139 7.69 -14.44 13.92
N LEU A 140 7.44 -13.14 13.98
CA LEU A 140 8.46 -12.10 14.10
C LEU A 140 9.22 -12.19 15.41
N GLU A 141 8.52 -12.37 16.54
CA GLU A 141 9.12 -12.57 17.86
C GLU A 141 10.02 -13.82 17.88
N GLN A 142 9.52 -14.95 17.36
CA GLN A 142 10.29 -16.20 17.24
C GLN A 142 11.51 -16.05 16.32
N SER A 143 11.42 -15.16 15.34
CA SER A 143 12.53 -14.81 14.44
C SER A 143 13.51 -13.80 15.05
N GLY A 144 13.27 -13.35 16.29
CA GLY A 144 14.15 -12.45 17.04
C GLY A 144 14.01 -10.98 16.66
N HIS A 145 12.89 -10.57 16.05
CA HIS A 145 12.57 -9.16 15.81
C HIS A 145 11.92 -8.51 17.04
N SER A 146 12.20 -7.23 17.24
CA SER A 146 11.43 -6.39 18.16
C SER A 146 10.15 -5.94 17.44
N VAL A 147 9.00 -6.34 17.94
CA VAL A 147 7.71 -6.06 17.32
C VAL A 147 6.65 -5.71 18.37
N VAL A 148 5.70 -4.86 17.99
CA VAL A 148 4.50 -4.51 18.77
C VAL A 148 3.27 -4.69 17.90
N CYS A 149 2.08 -4.85 18.52
CA CYS A 149 0.85 -5.05 17.77
C CYS A 149 0.22 -3.72 17.28
N ASP A 150 0.46 -2.63 17.99
CA ASP A 150 -0.14 -1.33 17.69
C ASP A 150 0.87 -0.20 17.88
N LEU A 151 0.75 0.84 17.06
CA LEU A 151 1.61 2.02 17.12
C LEU A 151 1.56 2.71 18.49
N CYS A 152 0.43 2.67 19.18
CA CYS A 152 0.26 3.26 20.52
C CYS A 152 1.06 2.56 21.62
N GLU A 153 1.58 1.35 21.37
CA GLU A 153 2.45 0.64 22.31
C GLU A 153 3.88 1.20 22.32
N ILE A 154 4.24 1.96 21.29
CA ILE A 154 5.54 2.61 21.21
C ILE A 154 5.53 3.84 22.14
N THR A 155 6.20 3.70 23.28
CA THR A 155 6.28 4.76 24.27
C THR A 155 7.74 5.19 24.50
N ASN A 156 7.96 6.51 24.57
CA ASN A 156 9.29 7.10 24.87
C ASN A 156 10.41 6.71 23.90
N GLN A 157 10.07 6.30 22.68
CA GLN A 157 11.02 5.99 21.63
C GLN A 157 10.74 6.85 20.41
N LYS A 158 11.81 7.29 19.72
CA LYS A 158 11.74 8.03 18.46
C LYS A 158 12.70 7.42 17.46
N PHE A 159 12.40 7.61 16.19
CA PHE A 159 13.08 6.95 15.09
C PHE A 159 13.71 7.95 14.13
N ASP A 160 14.86 7.58 13.57
CA ASP A 160 15.50 8.33 12.50
C ASP A 160 14.76 8.13 11.18
N VAL A 161 14.23 6.89 10.98
CA VAL A 161 13.49 6.53 9.77
C VAL A 161 12.22 5.77 10.16
N ILE A 162 11.10 6.18 9.58
CA ILE A 162 9.84 5.43 9.65
C ILE A 162 9.50 4.95 8.24
N THR A 163 9.15 3.68 8.09
CA THR A 163 8.72 3.11 6.83
C THR A 163 7.34 2.51 6.93
N HIS A 164 6.56 2.59 5.85
CA HIS A 164 5.36 1.79 5.66
C HIS A 164 5.12 1.53 4.17
N PHE A 165 4.78 0.31 3.83
CA PHE A 165 4.63 -0.12 2.44
C PHE A 165 3.28 -0.78 2.25
N PHE A 166 2.39 -0.17 1.46
CA PHE A 166 1.01 -0.63 1.26
C PHE A 166 0.23 -0.71 2.57
N VAL A 167 0.27 0.36 3.34
CA VAL A 167 -0.43 0.52 4.63
C VAL A 167 -1.36 1.73 4.59
N PHE A 168 -0.91 2.85 4.02
CA PHE A 168 -1.60 4.13 4.11
C PHE A 168 -2.97 4.13 3.45
N GLU A 169 -3.14 3.37 2.38
CA GLU A 169 -4.42 3.17 1.69
C GLU A 169 -5.47 2.45 2.55
N HIS A 170 -5.02 1.71 3.56
CA HIS A 170 -5.90 0.99 4.51
C HIS A 170 -6.26 1.84 5.74
N ILE A 171 -5.67 3.02 5.89
CA ILE A 171 -5.85 3.85 7.08
C ILE A 171 -7.15 4.66 6.99
N ARG A 172 -8.02 4.46 7.98
CA ARG A 172 -9.33 5.11 8.05
C ARG A 172 -9.25 6.62 8.23
N ASP A 173 -8.32 7.10 9.07
CA ASP A 173 -8.03 8.51 9.34
C ASP A 173 -6.56 8.81 8.97
N PRO A 174 -6.30 9.23 7.72
CA PRO A 174 -4.95 9.45 7.24
C PRO A 174 -4.26 10.64 7.93
N TYR A 175 -5.01 11.67 8.33
CA TYR A 175 -4.43 12.81 9.02
C TYR A 175 -3.93 12.44 10.42
N LYS A 176 -4.73 11.68 11.17
CA LYS A 176 -4.32 11.19 12.49
C LYS A 176 -3.10 10.28 12.37
N PHE A 177 -3.12 9.32 11.45
CA PHE A 177 -2.01 8.40 11.24
C PHE A 177 -0.70 9.12 10.94
N LEU A 178 -0.73 10.09 10.02
CA LEU A 178 0.47 10.86 9.66
C LEU A 178 0.98 11.70 10.83
N LYS A 179 0.09 12.31 11.62
CA LYS A 179 0.48 13.07 12.82
C LYS A 179 1.10 12.17 13.88
N ASP A 180 0.45 11.05 14.20
CA ASP A 180 0.97 10.10 15.19
C ASP A 180 2.35 9.56 14.76
N SER A 181 2.51 9.22 13.48
CA SER A 181 3.79 8.77 12.93
C SER A 181 4.86 9.87 12.98
N TYR A 182 4.49 11.12 12.67
CA TYR A 182 5.41 12.25 12.74
C TYR A 182 5.91 12.50 14.18
N GLU A 183 5.03 12.33 15.15
CA GLU A 183 5.41 12.46 16.56
C GLU A 183 6.44 11.41 17.03
N LEU A 184 6.57 10.31 16.30
CA LEU A 184 7.59 9.28 16.55
C LEU A 184 8.90 9.55 15.82
N LEU A 185 8.98 10.54 14.93
CA LEU A 185 10.25 10.92 14.29
C LEU A 185 11.15 11.72 15.25
N LYS A 186 12.45 11.49 15.12
CA LYS A 186 13.47 12.38 15.67
C LYS A 186 13.56 13.66 14.84
N ASP A 187 14.18 14.70 15.38
CA ASP A 187 14.49 15.93 14.64
C ASP A 187 15.35 15.60 13.41
N GLY A 188 14.86 15.95 12.22
CA GLY A 188 15.51 15.63 10.95
C GLY A 188 15.26 14.19 10.46
N GLY A 189 14.45 13.41 11.15
CA GLY A 189 14.03 12.08 10.71
C GLY A 189 13.15 12.13 9.46
N VAL A 190 13.07 11.01 8.74
CA VAL A 190 12.33 10.88 7.49
C VAL A 190 11.30 9.75 7.55
N MET A 191 10.19 9.94 6.84
CA MET A 191 9.21 8.88 6.58
C MET A 191 9.30 8.47 5.11
N ILE A 192 9.41 7.17 4.84
CA ILE A 192 9.46 6.62 3.48
C ILE A 192 8.31 5.65 3.33
N CYS A 193 7.42 5.93 2.38
CA CYS A 193 6.25 5.10 2.16
C CYS A 193 6.04 4.73 0.69
N GLU A 194 5.38 3.60 0.48
CA GLU A 194 4.91 3.16 -0.82
C GLU A 194 3.41 2.91 -0.75
N ILE A 195 2.68 3.49 -1.70
CA ILE A 195 1.22 3.34 -1.83
C ILE A 195 0.85 3.03 -3.28
N PRO A 196 -0.28 2.36 -3.54
CA PRO A 196 -0.78 2.20 -4.90
C PRO A 196 -1.24 3.56 -5.46
N CYS A 197 -0.90 3.81 -6.72
CA CYS A 197 -1.29 5.04 -7.40
C CYS A 197 -2.67 4.88 -8.05
N ALA A 198 -3.58 5.83 -7.81
CA ALA A 198 -4.91 5.86 -8.44
C ALA A 198 -4.85 5.94 -9.98
N ASN A 199 -3.75 6.46 -10.51
CA ASN A 199 -3.51 6.61 -11.95
C ASN A 199 -2.76 5.40 -12.55
N ASP A 200 -3.05 4.17 -12.08
CA ASP A 200 -2.46 2.98 -12.68
C ASP A 200 -2.72 2.93 -14.19
N PRO A 201 -1.71 2.65 -15.04
CA PRO A 201 -1.87 2.62 -16.49
C PRO A 201 -2.96 1.66 -16.99
N LEU A 202 -3.23 0.59 -16.26
CA LEU A 202 -4.28 -0.38 -16.63
C LEU A 202 -5.70 0.20 -16.46
N THR A 203 -5.87 1.22 -15.59
CA THR A 203 -7.14 1.95 -15.45
C THR A 203 -7.15 3.22 -16.28
N SER A 204 -6.09 4.02 -16.24
CA SER A 204 -6.07 5.38 -16.78
C SER A 204 -5.73 5.46 -18.27
N MET A 205 -4.93 4.51 -18.78
CA MET A 205 -4.43 4.52 -20.17
C MET A 205 -5.07 3.40 -21.01
N TYR A 206 -5.12 2.19 -20.45
CA TYR A 206 -5.56 1.00 -21.21
C TYR A 206 -7.04 0.65 -21.00
N ASP A 207 -7.66 1.20 -19.96
CA ASP A 207 -9.10 1.02 -19.66
C ASP A 207 -9.50 -0.48 -19.64
N ILE A 208 -8.77 -1.27 -18.86
CA ILE A 208 -8.97 -2.72 -18.76
C ILE A 208 -10.06 -3.03 -17.75
N GLU A 209 -11.27 -3.32 -18.21
CA GLU A 209 -12.44 -3.62 -17.37
C GLU A 209 -12.16 -4.73 -16.32
N ALA A 210 -11.41 -5.77 -16.71
CA ALA A 210 -11.05 -6.85 -15.78
C ALA A 210 -10.14 -6.35 -14.65
N PHE A 211 -9.23 -5.40 -14.97
CA PHE A 211 -8.37 -4.78 -13.97
C PHE A 211 -9.15 -3.82 -13.07
N GLU A 212 -10.04 -3.01 -13.63
CA GLU A 212 -10.93 -2.13 -12.86
C GLU A 212 -11.72 -2.91 -11.80
N LYS A 213 -12.27 -4.07 -12.17
CA LYS A 213 -13.00 -4.94 -11.24
C LYS A 213 -12.12 -5.58 -10.17
N PHE A 214 -10.84 -5.74 -10.41
CA PHE A 214 -9.86 -6.26 -9.48
C PHE A 214 -9.27 -5.15 -8.60
N TYR A 215 -9.01 -3.98 -9.18
CA TYR A 215 -8.21 -2.91 -8.57
C TYR A 215 -8.91 -2.28 -7.36
N TRP A 216 -10.16 -1.86 -7.55
CA TRP A 216 -10.95 -1.19 -6.53
C TRP A 216 -11.41 -2.18 -5.46
N SER A 217 -10.70 -2.20 -4.33
CA SER A 217 -10.81 -3.23 -3.30
C SER A 217 -11.46 -2.70 -2.02
N ILE A 218 -12.36 -3.50 -1.41
CA ILE A 218 -12.96 -3.19 -0.10
C ILE A 218 -11.92 -3.04 1.02
N ALA A 219 -10.74 -3.63 0.85
CA ALA A 219 -9.65 -3.50 1.81
C ALA A 219 -9.03 -2.11 1.85
N HIS A 220 -9.23 -1.28 0.82
CA HIS A 220 -8.66 0.06 0.73
C HIS A 220 -9.71 1.12 1.11
N HIS A 221 -9.36 2.00 2.02
CA HIS A 221 -10.18 3.18 2.33
C HIS A 221 -10.01 4.29 1.31
N TYR A 222 -8.81 4.37 0.70
CA TYR A 222 -8.42 5.41 -0.24
C TYR A 222 -7.57 4.86 -1.37
N TYR A 223 -7.62 5.57 -2.50
CA TYR A 223 -6.62 5.51 -3.56
C TYR A 223 -6.12 6.93 -3.81
N TYR A 224 -4.81 7.09 -3.75
CA TYR A 224 -4.20 8.40 -3.88
C TYR A 224 -3.61 8.59 -5.28
N SER A 225 -3.93 9.72 -5.88
CA SER A 225 -3.16 10.29 -7.00
C SER A 225 -2.03 11.16 -6.45
N PRO A 226 -1.04 11.56 -7.26
CA PRO A 226 -0.06 12.55 -6.82
C PRO A 226 -0.71 13.83 -6.27
N GLN A 227 -1.80 14.29 -6.88
CA GLN A 227 -2.54 15.49 -6.46
C GLN A 227 -3.18 15.32 -5.08
N SER A 228 -3.91 14.23 -4.88
CA SER A 228 -4.60 14.00 -3.60
C SER A 228 -3.63 13.69 -2.46
N LEU A 229 -2.52 13.01 -2.75
CA LEU A 229 -1.47 12.79 -1.74
C LEU A 229 -0.80 14.10 -1.37
N SER A 230 -0.41 14.93 -2.37
CA SER A 230 0.13 16.27 -2.13
C SER A 230 -0.83 17.11 -1.30
N TYR A 231 -2.13 17.10 -1.63
CA TYR A 231 -3.12 17.83 -0.84
C TYR A 231 -3.09 17.44 0.65
N VAL A 232 -3.07 16.14 0.96
CA VAL A 232 -3.01 15.66 2.36
C VAL A 232 -1.74 16.10 3.06
N LEU A 233 -0.58 15.97 2.40
CA LEU A 233 0.72 16.33 2.98
C LEU A 233 0.87 17.84 3.18
N ASP A 234 0.38 18.66 2.23
CA ASP A 234 0.39 20.13 2.32
C ASP A 234 -0.47 20.64 3.48
N GLN A 235 -1.65 20.02 3.73
CA GLN A 235 -2.49 20.37 4.87
C GLN A 235 -1.81 20.15 6.22
N LEU A 236 -0.82 19.25 6.27
CA LEU A 236 -0.01 18.98 7.46
C LEU A 236 1.30 19.79 7.49
N GLY A 237 1.61 20.52 6.42
CA GLY A 237 2.82 21.32 6.30
C GLY A 237 4.09 20.47 6.15
N TYR A 238 3.98 19.25 5.61
CA TYR A 238 5.12 18.38 5.39
C TYR A 238 5.95 18.85 4.20
N ARG A 239 7.26 18.63 4.27
CA ARG A 239 8.13 18.65 3.10
C ARG A 239 8.24 17.22 2.59
N TYR A 240 7.98 17.01 1.32
CA TYR A 240 7.95 15.68 0.72
C TYR A 240 8.51 15.68 -0.70
N GLU A 241 8.85 14.52 -1.17
CA GLU A 241 9.16 14.19 -2.55
C GLU A 241 8.27 13.02 -2.98
N LEU A 242 7.62 13.14 -4.13
CA LEU A 242 6.85 12.06 -4.74
C LEU A 242 7.69 11.43 -5.83
N VAL A 243 8.04 10.16 -5.66
CA VAL A 243 8.84 9.42 -6.63
C VAL A 243 7.92 8.41 -7.32
N PRO A 244 7.63 8.59 -8.62
CA PRO A 244 6.84 7.62 -9.37
C PRO A 244 7.65 6.34 -9.58
N GLU A 245 7.01 5.18 -9.38
CA GLU A 245 7.63 3.88 -9.59
C GLU A 245 6.65 2.92 -10.27
N GLN A 246 7.07 2.34 -11.39
CA GLN A 246 6.29 1.32 -12.07
C GLN A 246 6.74 -0.08 -11.62
N ARG A 247 5.88 -0.72 -10.86
CA ARG A 247 6.13 -2.05 -10.28
C ARG A 247 6.04 -3.18 -11.30
N TYR A 248 5.16 -3.03 -12.29
CA TYR A 248 4.84 -4.08 -13.26
C TYR A 248 5.47 -3.83 -14.63
N ASP A 249 5.85 -4.90 -15.27
CA ASP A 249 6.43 -4.87 -16.61
C ASP A 249 5.35 -5.02 -17.71
N LEU A 250 5.79 -4.89 -18.97
CA LEU A 250 4.92 -5.11 -20.14
C LEU A 250 4.25 -6.50 -20.11
N SER A 251 4.94 -7.52 -19.63
CA SER A 251 4.39 -8.89 -19.57
C SER A 251 3.19 -8.99 -18.64
N ASN A 252 3.24 -8.29 -17.50
CA ASN A 252 2.10 -8.21 -16.59
C ASN A 252 0.93 -7.47 -17.23
N HIS A 253 1.17 -6.31 -17.84
CA HIS A 253 0.13 -5.53 -18.52
C HIS A 253 -0.50 -6.29 -19.67
N MET A 254 0.30 -6.98 -20.50
CA MET A 254 -0.21 -7.86 -21.54
C MET A 254 -1.03 -9.02 -20.98
N THR A 255 -0.65 -9.57 -19.84
CA THR A 255 -1.42 -10.65 -19.20
C THR A 255 -2.80 -10.14 -18.78
N TRP A 256 -2.90 -8.93 -18.23
CA TRP A 256 -4.19 -8.31 -17.97
C TRP A 256 -5.02 -8.09 -19.24
N MET A 257 -4.41 -7.59 -20.33
CA MET A 257 -5.10 -7.36 -21.59
C MET A 257 -5.58 -8.66 -22.26
N LEU A 258 -4.79 -9.73 -22.19
CA LEU A 258 -5.08 -10.99 -22.88
C LEU A 258 -5.92 -11.95 -22.04
N ASP A 259 -5.61 -12.06 -20.76
CA ASP A 259 -6.16 -13.09 -19.88
C ASP A 259 -7.15 -12.54 -18.84
N GLY A 260 -7.21 -11.22 -18.64
CA GLY A 260 -8.07 -10.55 -17.66
C GLY A 260 -7.79 -10.94 -16.21
N LYS A 261 -6.54 -11.27 -15.87
CA LYS A 261 -6.16 -11.74 -14.53
C LYS A 261 -4.77 -11.25 -14.09
N PRO A 262 -4.49 -11.22 -12.78
CA PRO A 262 -3.20 -10.84 -12.25
C PRO A 262 -2.08 -11.84 -12.60
N GLY A 263 -0.83 -11.37 -12.47
CA GLY A 263 0.38 -12.18 -12.68
C GLY A 263 1.06 -11.93 -14.00
N GLY A 264 1.77 -12.94 -14.51
CA GLY A 264 2.44 -12.90 -15.80
C GLY A 264 3.69 -12.02 -15.87
N GLN A 265 4.20 -11.50 -14.73
CA GLN A 265 5.45 -10.74 -14.72
C GLN A 265 6.59 -11.61 -15.29
N GLY A 266 7.32 -11.05 -16.25
CA GLY A 266 8.37 -11.79 -16.98
C GLY A 266 7.88 -12.84 -18.00
N ARG A 267 6.57 -13.05 -18.14
CA ARG A 267 5.99 -14.07 -19.05
C ARG A 267 6.49 -13.96 -20.49
N PHE A 268 6.67 -12.75 -20.96
CA PHE A 268 7.07 -12.49 -22.34
C PHE A 268 8.54 -12.05 -22.49
N THR A 269 9.36 -12.19 -21.43
CA THR A 269 10.78 -11.80 -21.47
C THR A 269 11.54 -12.47 -22.62
N GLY A 270 11.26 -13.74 -22.88
CA GLY A 270 11.90 -14.49 -23.99
C GLY A 270 11.54 -13.96 -25.39
N HIS A 271 10.44 -13.19 -25.51
CA HIS A 271 10.03 -12.59 -26.79
C HIS A 271 10.52 -11.17 -26.98
N PHE A 272 10.46 -10.36 -25.90
CA PHE A 272 10.79 -8.92 -25.96
C PHE A 272 12.20 -8.60 -25.50
N GLY A 273 12.79 -9.44 -24.64
CA GLY A 273 14.05 -9.16 -23.96
C GLY A 273 13.91 -8.17 -22.80
N GLU A 274 14.87 -8.18 -21.89
CA GLU A 274 14.88 -7.33 -20.69
C GLU A 274 14.94 -5.84 -21.03
N ASP A 275 15.65 -5.46 -22.08
CA ASP A 275 15.81 -4.06 -22.47
C ASP A 275 14.47 -3.41 -22.83
N VAL A 276 13.60 -4.13 -23.57
CA VAL A 276 12.26 -3.65 -23.94
C VAL A 276 11.38 -3.54 -22.72
N LEU A 277 11.40 -4.53 -21.82
CA LEU A 277 10.59 -4.51 -20.61
C LEU A 277 11.01 -3.37 -19.68
N THR A 278 12.32 -3.13 -19.57
CA THR A 278 12.87 -2.02 -18.78
C THR A 278 12.52 -0.66 -19.38
N ALA A 279 12.68 -0.50 -20.70
CA ALA A 279 12.32 0.74 -21.40
C ALA A 279 10.82 1.05 -21.26
N TYR A 280 9.96 0.05 -21.34
CA TYR A 280 8.53 0.19 -21.15
C TYR A 280 8.19 0.72 -19.75
N ARG A 281 8.73 0.10 -18.68
CA ARG A 281 8.52 0.56 -17.31
C ARG A 281 8.98 2.00 -17.12
N LYS A 282 10.16 2.33 -17.63
CA LYS A 282 10.69 3.71 -17.54
C LYS A 282 9.77 4.72 -18.24
N GLN A 283 9.27 4.39 -19.43
CA GLN A 283 8.38 5.28 -20.16
C GLN A 283 7.07 5.55 -19.40
N LEU A 284 6.53 4.54 -18.70
CA LEU A 284 5.32 4.71 -17.87
C LEU A 284 5.55 5.59 -16.63
N ILE A 285 6.77 5.61 -16.10
CA ILE A 285 7.14 6.52 -14.99
C ILE A 285 7.15 7.97 -15.47
N ASP A 286 7.55 8.20 -16.71
CA ASP A 286 7.67 9.53 -17.30
C ASP A 286 6.34 10.08 -17.85
N THR A 287 5.27 9.26 -17.86
CA THR A 287 3.93 9.62 -18.36
C THR A 287 2.97 9.99 -17.25
#